data_af423e8488d58c89c5aeb5bc17c8829e
#
_entry.id   af423e8488d58c89c5aeb5bc17c8829e
#
_cell.length_a   1.000
_cell.length_b   1.000
_cell.length_c   1.000
_cell.angle_alpha   90.00
_cell.angle_beta   90.00
_cell.angle_gamma   90.00
#
_symmetry.space_group_name_H-M   'P 1'
#
loop_
_entity.id
_entity.type
_entity.pdbx_description
1 polymer ?
#
loop_
_entity_poly.entity_id
_entity_poly.type
_entity_poly.pdbx_seq_one_letter_code
_entity_poly.pdbx_strand_id
1 'polypeptide(L)'
;MDLTHEYFAGVLNGVKAQAEELGYDITFINNKRNERMSYLEHCLYRNFDGVVIVCADFNDKRVVELMNGELPVVTVDYVYHNCTAVSSNNVQGMTDLMNYIISQGHEKIAYIHGQDYSSVTKERLTAYYKALEDHGLACNEQYIKEAEYLKVDGVSRKTRELLSLEDRPTCIIYPDDRSIIGGINVLREMGLKVPDDISIAGYDGSSISQMLSPKVTTIRQDTDRIGREAANRLVGIINKPKTTLIERVVVEGILLKGESVGVNS
;
A
#
# COMPACT_ATOMS: atom_id res chain seq x y z
N MET A 1 0.25 8.26 11.33
CA MET A 1 -0.54 7.04 11.09
C MET A 1 -1.02 6.48 12.40
N ASP A 2 -2.15 5.80 12.43
CA ASP A 2 -2.75 5.22 13.62
C ASP A 2 -2.34 3.73 13.71
N LEU A 3 -2.05 3.25 14.91
CA LEU A 3 -1.76 1.83 15.21
C LEU A 3 -2.91 0.88 14.85
N THR A 4 -4.11 1.42 14.67
CA THR A 4 -5.29 0.64 14.21
C THR A 4 -5.27 0.30 12.72
N HIS A 5 -4.30 0.84 11.96
CA HIS A 5 -4.15 0.52 10.56
C HIS A 5 -3.51 -0.86 10.38
N GLU A 6 -4.24 -1.81 9.80
CA GLU A 6 -3.87 -3.23 9.75
C GLU A 6 -2.53 -3.48 9.03
N TYR A 7 -2.30 -2.84 7.88
CA TYR A 7 -1.01 -2.90 7.19
C TYR A 7 0.15 -2.45 8.09
N PHE A 8 0.01 -1.27 8.71
CA PHE A 8 1.03 -0.73 9.59
C PHE A 8 1.26 -1.62 10.82
N ALA A 9 0.19 -2.09 11.45
CA ALA A 9 0.27 -3.00 12.59
C ALA A 9 0.94 -4.33 12.21
N GLY A 10 0.67 -4.87 11.03
CA GLY A 10 1.30 -6.08 10.51
C GLY A 10 2.81 -5.91 10.33
N VAL A 11 3.23 -4.82 9.66
CA VAL A 11 4.66 -4.49 9.50
C VAL A 11 5.34 -4.29 10.85
N LEU A 12 4.72 -3.55 11.77
CA LEU A 12 5.27 -3.33 13.11
C LEU A 12 5.42 -4.62 13.91
N ASN A 13 4.47 -5.54 13.82
CA ASN A 13 4.56 -6.86 14.45
C ASN A 13 5.72 -7.68 13.88
N GLY A 14 5.91 -7.66 12.56
CA GLY A 14 7.06 -8.30 11.92
C GLY A 14 8.39 -7.72 12.37
N VAL A 15 8.50 -6.37 12.39
CA VAL A 15 9.69 -5.67 12.93
C VAL A 15 9.96 -6.07 14.36
N LYS A 16 8.92 -6.06 15.23
CA LYS A 16 9.03 -6.43 16.63
C LYS A 16 9.53 -7.85 16.80
N ALA A 17 8.87 -8.81 16.15
CA ALA A 17 9.21 -10.21 16.27
C ALA A 17 10.66 -10.49 15.84
N GLN A 18 11.11 -9.92 14.73
CA GLN A 18 12.46 -10.12 14.24
C GLN A 18 13.51 -9.39 15.10
N ALA A 19 13.22 -8.19 15.60
CA ALA A 19 14.10 -7.46 16.48
C ALA A 19 14.34 -8.23 17.80
N GLU A 20 13.26 -8.76 18.42
CA GLU A 20 13.34 -9.59 19.62
C GLU A 20 14.19 -10.86 19.39
N GLU A 21 14.01 -11.55 18.27
CA GLU A 21 14.82 -12.73 17.88
C GLU A 21 16.32 -12.39 17.74
N LEU A 22 16.63 -11.16 17.31
CA LEU A 22 18.00 -10.66 17.13
C LEU A 22 18.58 -9.97 18.36
N GLY A 23 17.83 -9.91 19.48
CA GLY A 23 18.26 -9.34 20.76
C GLY A 23 18.19 -7.81 20.84
N TYR A 24 17.31 -7.19 20.04
CA TYR A 24 17.07 -5.75 20.02
C TYR A 24 15.69 -5.40 20.59
N ASP A 25 15.64 -4.30 21.33
CA ASP A 25 14.38 -3.67 21.74
C ASP A 25 13.91 -2.68 20.67
N ILE A 26 12.61 -2.47 20.58
CA ILE A 26 12.04 -1.45 19.70
C ILE A 26 11.44 -0.30 20.51
N THR A 27 11.64 0.91 20.03
CA THR A 27 10.98 2.11 20.53
C THR A 27 10.24 2.80 19.42
N PHE A 28 8.96 3.04 19.62
CA PHE A 28 8.13 3.74 18.65
C PHE A 28 8.26 5.26 18.83
N ILE A 29 8.67 5.97 17.77
CA ILE A 29 8.80 7.42 17.77
C ILE A 29 7.65 8.03 16.98
N ASN A 30 6.87 8.89 17.63
CA ASN A 30 5.87 9.73 16.98
C ASN A 30 6.10 11.19 17.40
N ASN A 31 6.71 11.97 16.52
CA ASN A 31 7.16 13.32 16.85
C ASN A 31 6.15 14.43 16.49
N LYS A 32 4.84 14.11 16.40
CA LYS A 32 3.80 15.13 16.11
C LYS A 32 3.69 16.24 17.16
N ARG A 33 4.29 16.07 18.33
CA ARG A 33 4.17 17.03 19.46
C ARG A 33 5.43 17.82 19.79
N ASN A 34 6.59 17.47 19.24
CA ASN A 34 7.84 18.13 19.62
C ASN A 34 8.52 18.78 18.43
N GLU A 35 8.06 19.99 18.07
CA GLU A 35 8.63 20.79 16.97
C GLU A 35 10.06 21.31 17.26
N ARG A 36 10.58 21.08 18.49
CA ARG A 36 11.88 21.60 18.95
C ARG A 36 13.06 20.66 18.63
N MET A 37 12.81 19.42 18.23
CA MET A 37 13.84 18.43 17.99
C MET A 37 13.51 17.64 16.73
N SER A 38 14.46 17.48 15.82
CA SER A 38 14.26 16.64 14.63
C SER A 38 14.22 15.15 14.97
N TYR A 39 13.80 14.30 14.03
CA TYR A 39 13.86 12.85 14.24
C TYR A 39 15.30 12.37 14.47
N LEU A 40 16.25 12.91 13.71
CA LEU A 40 17.67 12.57 13.84
C LEU A 40 18.20 12.95 15.24
N GLU A 41 17.98 14.19 15.67
CA GLU A 41 18.39 14.66 17.01
C GLU A 41 17.78 13.80 18.11
N HIS A 42 16.50 13.42 17.97
CA HIS A 42 15.84 12.56 18.94
C HIS A 42 16.47 11.17 19.01
N CYS A 43 16.76 10.58 17.87
CA CYS A 43 17.42 9.27 17.79
C CYS A 43 18.82 9.31 18.41
N LEU A 44 19.60 10.33 18.11
CA LEU A 44 20.93 10.53 18.67
C LEU A 44 20.90 10.76 20.18
N TYR A 45 19.96 11.59 20.66
CA TYR A 45 19.76 11.84 22.11
C TYR A 45 19.41 10.58 22.88
N ARG A 46 18.67 9.66 22.25
CA ARG A 46 18.26 8.38 22.86
C ARG A 46 19.28 7.26 22.65
N ASN A 47 20.38 7.52 21.93
CA ASN A 47 21.39 6.53 21.56
C ASN A 47 20.78 5.30 20.88
N PHE A 48 19.89 5.51 19.90
CA PHE A 48 19.38 4.40 19.10
C PHE A 48 20.43 3.90 18.11
N ASP A 49 20.47 2.59 17.89
CA ASP A 49 21.44 1.94 17.00
C ASP A 49 21.03 2.09 15.53
N GLY A 50 19.75 2.25 15.22
CA GLY A 50 19.25 2.43 13.87
C GLY A 50 17.73 2.66 13.84
N VAL A 51 17.19 2.89 12.64
CA VAL A 51 15.77 3.27 12.45
C VAL A 51 15.13 2.53 11.28
N VAL A 52 13.94 1.98 11.50
CA VAL A 52 13.02 1.57 10.43
C VAL A 52 11.97 2.66 10.22
N ILE A 53 11.86 3.20 9.00
CA ILE A 53 10.86 4.22 8.66
C ILE A 53 9.71 3.55 7.92
N VAL A 54 8.52 3.60 8.52
CA VAL A 54 7.30 2.99 7.97
C VAL A 54 6.20 4.03 7.88
N CYS A 55 5.48 4.07 6.75
CA CYS A 55 4.30 4.91 6.56
C CYS A 55 4.53 6.40 6.93
N ALA A 56 5.70 6.93 6.63
CA ALA A 56 6.06 8.33 6.84
C ALA A 56 5.71 9.19 5.61
N ASP A 57 5.62 10.50 5.82
CA ASP A 57 5.71 11.45 4.71
C ASP A 57 7.20 11.62 4.35
N PHE A 58 7.62 10.95 3.29
CA PHE A 58 9.00 10.99 2.83
C PHE A 58 9.42 12.33 2.18
N ASN A 59 8.48 13.28 2.02
CA ASN A 59 8.76 14.67 1.63
C ASN A 59 8.98 15.57 2.86
N ASP A 60 8.69 15.10 4.09
CA ASP A 60 9.00 15.85 5.32
C ASP A 60 10.52 16.01 5.44
N LYS A 61 10.99 17.25 5.51
CA LYS A 61 12.43 17.57 5.62
C LYS A 61 13.12 16.87 6.81
N ARG A 62 12.39 16.61 7.89
CA ARG A 62 12.92 15.91 9.07
C ARG A 62 13.12 14.41 8.82
N VAL A 63 12.27 13.81 7.96
CA VAL A 63 12.45 12.42 7.49
C VAL A 63 13.62 12.35 6.52
N VAL A 64 13.72 13.32 5.61
CA VAL A 64 14.87 13.41 4.68
C VAL A 64 16.19 13.64 5.44
N GLU A 65 16.20 14.47 6.47
CA GLU A 65 17.36 14.67 7.35
C GLU A 65 17.79 13.35 8.02
N LEU A 66 16.84 12.58 8.55
CA LEU A 66 17.12 11.28 9.16
C LEU A 66 17.72 10.28 8.16
N MET A 67 17.19 10.22 6.94
CA MET A 67 17.70 9.33 5.88
C MET A 67 19.09 9.72 5.37
N ASN A 68 19.47 10.99 5.50
CA ASN A 68 20.81 11.49 5.14
C ASN A 68 21.79 11.53 6.33
N GLY A 69 21.33 11.20 7.54
CA GLY A 69 22.13 11.18 8.74
C GLY A 69 23.09 9.99 8.82
N GLU A 70 23.85 9.93 9.92
CA GLU A 70 24.83 8.87 10.15
C GLU A 70 24.23 7.58 10.73
N LEU A 71 22.99 7.62 11.19
CA LEU A 71 22.33 6.44 11.73
C LEU A 71 21.94 5.47 10.61
N PRO A 72 22.11 4.15 10.82
CA PRO A 72 21.54 3.14 9.94
C PRO A 72 20.03 3.29 9.78
N VAL A 73 19.56 3.36 8.53
CA VAL A 73 18.13 3.52 8.22
C VAL A 73 17.69 2.46 7.20
N VAL A 74 16.56 1.85 7.46
CA VAL A 74 15.81 1.04 6.49
C VAL A 74 14.44 1.68 6.27
N THR A 75 14.03 1.81 5.02
CA THR A 75 12.72 2.36 4.64
C THR A 75 11.78 1.25 4.22
N VAL A 76 10.49 1.42 4.53
CA VAL A 76 9.43 0.54 4.02
C VAL A 76 8.59 1.30 3.01
N ASP A 77 8.35 0.69 1.84
CA ASP A 77 7.59 1.23 0.71
C ASP A 77 8.13 2.53 0.09
N TYR A 78 9.37 2.85 0.38
CA TYR A 78 10.03 4.02 -0.19
C TYR A 78 11.49 3.74 -0.50
N VAL A 79 11.90 4.02 -1.74
CA VAL A 79 13.30 3.86 -2.18
C VAL A 79 14.03 5.18 -2.06
N TYR A 80 15.08 5.19 -1.24
CA TYR A 80 15.99 6.31 -1.08
C TYR A 80 17.43 5.88 -1.38
N HIS A 81 18.22 6.74 -2.05
CA HIS A 81 19.50 6.37 -2.62
C HIS A 81 20.52 5.83 -1.61
N ASN A 82 20.45 6.27 -0.34
CA ASN A 82 21.39 5.86 0.72
C ASN A 82 20.79 4.86 1.72
N CYS A 83 19.58 4.38 1.50
CA CYS A 83 18.91 3.49 2.44
C CYS A 83 18.54 2.16 1.78
N THR A 84 18.67 1.08 2.52
CA THR A 84 18.02 -0.18 2.16
C THR A 84 16.50 0.00 2.23
N ALA A 85 15.80 -0.46 1.21
CA ALA A 85 14.36 -0.38 1.14
C ALA A 85 13.74 -1.78 1.10
N VAL A 86 12.66 -1.98 1.85
CA VAL A 86 11.82 -3.18 1.79
C VAL A 86 10.44 -2.77 1.34
N SER A 87 9.90 -3.41 0.32
CA SER A 87 8.58 -3.08 -0.22
C SER A 87 7.81 -4.32 -0.64
N SER A 88 6.48 -4.19 -0.73
CA SER A 88 5.66 -5.15 -1.43
C SER A 88 5.93 -5.08 -2.94
N ASN A 89 5.78 -6.20 -3.66
CA ASN A 89 5.81 -6.20 -5.13
C ASN A 89 4.51 -5.61 -5.68
N ASN A 90 4.44 -4.28 -5.68
CA ASN A 90 3.25 -3.54 -6.13
C ASN A 90 2.96 -3.76 -7.61
N VAL A 91 4.01 -3.89 -8.43
CA VAL A 91 3.89 -4.12 -9.87
C VAL A 91 3.25 -5.49 -10.11
N GLN A 92 3.82 -6.56 -9.54
CA GLN A 92 3.29 -7.91 -9.72
C GLN A 92 1.89 -8.04 -9.12
N GLY A 93 1.66 -7.51 -7.91
CA GLY A 93 0.35 -7.57 -7.26
C GLY A 93 -0.75 -6.91 -8.11
N MET A 94 -0.50 -5.70 -8.65
CA MET A 94 -1.47 -5.04 -9.52
C MET A 94 -1.63 -5.79 -10.86
N THR A 95 -0.54 -6.32 -11.42
CA THR A 95 -0.60 -7.15 -12.64
C THR A 95 -1.47 -8.39 -12.42
N ASP A 96 -1.30 -9.09 -11.30
CA ASP A 96 -2.10 -10.28 -10.98
C ASP A 96 -3.58 -9.95 -10.80
N LEU A 97 -3.87 -8.82 -10.12
CA LEU A 97 -5.23 -8.33 -9.93
C LEU A 97 -5.90 -7.98 -11.26
N MET A 98 -5.21 -7.21 -12.13
CA MET A 98 -5.72 -6.82 -13.44
C MET A 98 -5.94 -8.03 -14.34
N ASN A 99 -4.98 -8.95 -14.41
CA ASN A 99 -5.12 -10.18 -15.19
C ASN A 99 -6.33 -11.01 -14.75
N TYR A 100 -6.56 -11.08 -13.44
CA TYR A 100 -7.75 -11.77 -12.91
C TYR A 100 -9.04 -11.05 -13.34
N ILE A 101 -9.14 -9.73 -13.15
CA ILE A 101 -10.33 -8.95 -13.52
C ILE A 101 -10.61 -9.08 -15.04
N ILE A 102 -9.58 -8.96 -15.86
CA ILE A 102 -9.70 -9.11 -17.32
C ILE A 102 -10.13 -10.54 -17.72
N SER A 103 -9.60 -11.56 -17.03
CA SER A 103 -10.00 -12.96 -17.25
C SER A 103 -11.47 -13.22 -16.94
N GLN A 104 -12.11 -12.36 -16.13
CA GLN A 104 -13.56 -12.40 -15.88
C GLN A 104 -14.38 -11.63 -16.94
N GLY A 105 -13.76 -11.15 -18.02
CA GLY A 105 -14.44 -10.47 -19.12
C GLY A 105 -14.58 -8.95 -18.97
N HIS A 106 -13.96 -8.35 -17.94
CA HIS A 106 -14.03 -6.90 -17.78
C HIS A 106 -13.04 -6.18 -18.72
N GLU A 107 -13.56 -5.26 -19.54
CA GLU A 107 -12.79 -4.38 -20.41
C GLU A 107 -12.81 -2.93 -19.93
N LYS A 108 -13.88 -2.53 -19.23
CA LYS A 108 -14.07 -1.18 -18.67
C LYS A 108 -13.74 -1.18 -17.19
N ILE A 109 -12.46 -1.06 -16.88
CA ILE A 109 -11.92 -1.17 -15.52
C ILE A 109 -11.51 0.23 -15.06
N ALA A 110 -12.12 0.73 -13.99
CA ALA A 110 -11.69 1.98 -13.36
C ALA A 110 -10.74 1.71 -12.19
N TYR A 111 -9.82 2.64 -11.97
CA TYR A 111 -8.91 2.60 -10.83
C TYR A 111 -8.95 3.92 -10.05
N ILE A 112 -9.41 3.83 -8.80
CA ILE A 112 -9.23 4.90 -7.82
C ILE A 112 -7.92 4.62 -7.11
N HIS A 113 -6.89 5.43 -7.37
CA HIS A 113 -5.54 5.26 -6.84
C HIS A 113 -5.26 6.21 -5.67
N GLY A 114 -4.18 5.96 -4.93
CA GLY A 114 -3.68 6.84 -3.89
C GLY A 114 -3.01 8.11 -4.46
N GLN A 115 -2.35 8.88 -3.59
CA GLN A 115 -1.69 10.12 -3.98
C GLN A 115 -0.57 9.90 -5.01
N ASP A 116 -0.50 10.72 -6.04
CA ASP A 116 0.43 10.61 -7.17
C ASP A 116 1.91 10.72 -6.77
N TYR A 117 2.23 11.37 -5.66
CA TYR A 117 3.61 11.45 -5.19
C TYR A 117 4.13 10.15 -4.56
N SER A 118 3.24 9.21 -4.22
CA SER A 118 3.61 7.92 -3.62
C SER A 118 4.28 6.99 -4.64
N SER A 119 5.42 6.40 -4.27
CA SER A 119 6.08 5.36 -5.07
C SER A 119 5.18 4.15 -5.30
N VAL A 120 4.44 3.75 -4.26
CA VAL A 120 3.45 2.66 -4.32
C VAL A 120 2.39 2.93 -5.36
N THR A 121 1.84 4.16 -5.37
CA THR A 121 0.85 4.57 -6.38
C THR A 121 1.41 4.50 -7.79
N LYS A 122 2.62 5.02 -8.01
CA LYS A 122 3.27 5.03 -9.33
C LYS A 122 3.50 3.61 -9.85
N GLU A 123 3.98 2.71 -9.01
CA GLU A 123 4.20 1.30 -9.37
C GLU A 123 2.88 0.61 -9.74
N ARG A 124 1.82 0.78 -8.94
CA ARG A 124 0.50 0.20 -9.21
C ARG A 124 -0.16 0.80 -10.45
N LEU A 125 -0.07 2.12 -10.65
CA LEU A 125 -0.57 2.78 -11.87
C LEU A 125 0.16 2.30 -13.11
N THR A 126 1.48 2.19 -13.06
CA THR A 126 2.29 1.66 -14.17
C THR A 126 1.84 0.25 -14.54
N ALA A 127 1.65 -0.62 -13.55
CA ALA A 127 1.19 -1.98 -13.78
C ALA A 127 -0.25 -2.04 -14.32
N TYR A 128 -1.13 -1.16 -13.84
CA TYR A 128 -2.50 -1.03 -14.35
C TYR A 128 -2.50 -0.65 -15.84
N TYR A 129 -1.77 0.40 -16.23
CA TYR A 129 -1.67 0.83 -17.64
C TYR A 129 -1.03 -0.27 -18.50
N LYS A 130 0.03 -0.91 -17.99
CA LYS A 130 0.69 -1.99 -18.71
C LYS A 130 -0.22 -3.19 -18.96
N ALA A 131 -1.04 -3.56 -17.95
CA ALA A 131 -2.00 -4.64 -18.12
C ALA A 131 -3.07 -4.32 -19.17
N LEU A 132 -3.57 -3.08 -19.25
CA LEU A 132 -4.49 -2.66 -20.31
C LEU A 132 -3.81 -2.77 -21.69
N GLU A 133 -2.58 -2.28 -21.82
CA GLU A 133 -1.80 -2.34 -23.07
C GLU A 133 -1.57 -3.80 -23.51
N ASP A 134 -1.12 -4.66 -22.60
CA ASP A 134 -0.80 -6.06 -22.91
C ASP A 134 -2.02 -6.88 -23.36
N HIS A 135 -3.22 -6.47 -22.94
CA HIS A 135 -4.48 -7.10 -23.34
C HIS A 135 -5.20 -6.36 -24.48
N GLY A 136 -4.59 -5.31 -25.06
CA GLY A 136 -5.17 -4.52 -26.13
C GLY A 136 -6.44 -3.74 -25.75
N LEU A 137 -6.62 -3.44 -24.45
CA LEU A 137 -7.75 -2.70 -23.93
C LEU A 137 -7.51 -1.19 -24.02
N ALA A 138 -8.57 -0.43 -24.33
CA ALA A 138 -8.48 1.02 -24.38
C ALA A 138 -8.33 1.62 -22.97
N CYS A 139 -7.37 2.52 -22.80
CA CYS A 139 -7.25 3.33 -21.60
C CYS A 139 -8.23 4.51 -21.68
N ASN A 140 -9.16 4.58 -20.74
CA ASN A 140 -10.06 5.72 -20.59
C ASN A 140 -9.61 6.55 -19.38
N GLU A 141 -9.05 7.74 -19.65
CA GLU A 141 -8.57 8.65 -18.58
C GLU A 141 -9.67 9.08 -17.59
N GLN A 142 -10.94 9.03 -17.99
CA GLN A 142 -12.05 9.30 -17.09
C GLN A 142 -12.21 8.24 -15.99
N TYR A 143 -11.65 7.03 -16.21
CA TYR A 143 -11.69 5.93 -15.24
C TYR A 143 -10.60 6.02 -14.18
N ILE A 144 -9.61 6.93 -14.35
CA ILE A 144 -8.52 7.12 -13.41
C ILE A 144 -8.88 8.27 -12.46
N LYS A 145 -8.89 7.98 -11.16
CA LYS A 145 -9.26 8.96 -10.13
C LYS A 145 -8.29 8.89 -8.95
N GLU A 146 -7.85 10.06 -8.50
CA GLU A 146 -7.04 10.15 -7.28
C GLU A 146 -7.93 10.31 -6.04
N ALA A 147 -7.60 9.54 -4.99
CA ALA A 147 -8.13 9.71 -3.63
C ALA A 147 -7.05 9.39 -2.60
N GLU A 148 -7.12 9.99 -1.41
CA GLU A 148 -6.18 9.64 -0.35
C GLU A 148 -6.40 8.20 0.14
N TYR A 149 -5.29 7.48 0.39
CA TYR A 149 -5.34 6.19 1.07
C TYR A 149 -6.09 6.27 2.39
N LEU A 150 -6.89 5.24 2.69
CA LEU A 150 -7.63 5.07 3.95
C LEU A 150 -8.73 6.11 4.20
N LYS A 151 -9.07 6.93 3.20
CA LYS A 151 -10.10 7.97 3.29
C LYS A 151 -11.39 7.57 2.59
N VAL A 152 -12.34 7.09 3.38
CA VAL A 152 -13.66 6.65 2.92
C VAL A 152 -14.39 7.73 2.13
N ASP A 153 -14.41 8.99 2.62
CA ASP A 153 -15.15 10.09 1.98
C ASP A 153 -14.59 10.48 0.61
N GLY A 154 -13.25 10.47 0.47
CA GLY A 154 -12.59 10.75 -0.80
C GLY A 154 -13.00 9.73 -1.86
N VAL A 155 -12.91 8.46 -1.50
CA VAL A 155 -13.30 7.34 -2.37
C VAL A 155 -14.79 7.35 -2.69
N SER A 156 -15.66 7.68 -1.74
CA SER A 156 -17.12 7.81 -1.98
C SER A 156 -17.41 8.84 -3.09
N ARG A 157 -16.76 10.01 -3.04
CA ARG A 157 -16.92 11.04 -4.09
C ARG A 157 -16.47 10.53 -5.45
N LYS A 158 -15.29 9.88 -5.52
CA LYS A 158 -14.74 9.37 -6.77
C LYS A 158 -15.57 8.21 -7.35
N THR A 159 -16.12 7.37 -6.50
CA THR A 159 -17.06 6.33 -6.92
C THR A 159 -18.31 6.93 -7.56
N ARG A 160 -18.91 7.99 -6.96
CA ARG A 160 -20.06 8.68 -7.57
C ARG A 160 -19.72 9.32 -8.92
N GLU A 161 -18.52 9.95 -9.04
CA GLU A 161 -18.04 10.52 -10.31
C GLU A 161 -17.98 9.42 -11.40
N LEU A 162 -17.39 8.25 -11.10
CA LEU A 162 -17.29 7.13 -12.03
C LEU A 162 -18.66 6.58 -12.45
N LEU A 163 -19.57 6.44 -11.51
CA LEU A 163 -20.91 5.91 -11.77
C LEU A 163 -21.83 6.91 -12.49
N SER A 164 -21.45 8.18 -12.53
CA SER A 164 -22.19 9.24 -13.26
C SER A 164 -21.75 9.38 -14.70
N LEU A 165 -20.70 8.68 -15.14
CA LEU A 165 -20.26 8.68 -16.53
C LEU A 165 -21.33 8.03 -17.44
N GLU A 166 -21.48 8.54 -18.65
CA GLU A 166 -22.34 7.94 -19.66
C GLU A 166 -21.87 6.52 -19.99
N ASP A 167 -20.57 6.36 -20.20
CA ASP A 167 -19.91 5.08 -20.36
C ASP A 167 -19.31 4.66 -19.00
N ARG A 168 -20.06 3.92 -18.19
CA ARG A 168 -19.65 3.51 -16.84
C ARG A 168 -18.69 2.34 -16.87
N PRO A 169 -17.73 2.28 -15.93
CA PRO A 169 -16.90 1.10 -15.73
C PRO A 169 -17.74 -0.10 -15.27
N THR A 170 -17.31 -1.30 -15.63
CA THR A 170 -17.90 -2.56 -15.17
C THR A 170 -17.19 -3.12 -13.93
N CYS A 171 -15.97 -2.64 -13.66
CA CYS A 171 -15.20 -2.96 -12.46
C CYS A 171 -14.49 -1.71 -11.93
N ILE A 172 -14.45 -1.54 -10.59
CA ILE A 172 -13.69 -0.48 -9.93
C ILE A 172 -12.67 -1.10 -8.98
N ILE A 173 -11.40 -0.76 -9.19
CA ILE A 173 -10.31 -1.07 -8.26
C ILE A 173 -10.16 0.10 -7.29
N TYR A 174 -10.06 -0.21 -5.99
CA TYR A 174 -9.90 0.76 -4.91
C TYR A 174 -8.46 0.78 -4.40
N PRO A 175 -7.99 1.92 -3.83
CA PRO A 175 -6.59 2.08 -3.43
C PRO A 175 -6.19 1.14 -2.28
N ASP A 176 -7.13 0.82 -1.42
CA ASP A 176 -6.97 -0.05 -0.24
C ASP A 176 -8.32 -0.62 0.22
N ASP A 177 -8.29 -1.69 0.99
CA ASP A 177 -9.50 -2.40 1.46
C ASP A 177 -10.35 -1.59 2.44
N ARG A 178 -9.76 -0.64 3.17
CA ARG A 178 -10.52 0.23 4.09
C ARG A 178 -11.34 1.26 3.32
N SER A 179 -10.74 1.84 2.29
CA SER A 179 -11.41 2.86 1.46
C SER A 179 -12.58 2.28 0.67
N ILE A 180 -12.54 0.98 0.36
CA ILE A 180 -13.61 0.29 -0.39
C ILE A 180 -14.98 0.41 0.27
N ILE A 181 -15.03 0.62 1.61
CA ILE A 181 -16.26 0.85 2.34
C ILE A 181 -17.01 2.07 1.77
N GLY A 182 -16.26 3.12 1.38
CA GLY A 182 -16.82 4.30 0.75
C GLY A 182 -17.50 3.98 -0.58
N GLY A 183 -16.86 3.14 -1.39
CA GLY A 183 -17.43 2.64 -2.64
C GLY A 183 -18.70 1.81 -2.40
N ILE A 184 -18.62 0.83 -1.51
CA ILE A 184 -19.76 -0.04 -1.17
C ILE A 184 -20.98 0.77 -0.68
N ASN A 185 -20.75 1.79 0.14
CA ASN A 185 -21.84 2.64 0.62
C ASN A 185 -22.52 3.39 -0.54
N VAL A 186 -21.74 3.94 -1.47
CA VAL A 186 -22.28 4.60 -2.67
C VAL A 186 -23.06 3.64 -3.55
N LEU A 187 -22.52 2.44 -3.80
CA LEU A 187 -23.21 1.43 -4.59
C LEU A 187 -24.57 1.06 -3.95
N ARG A 188 -24.59 0.86 -2.64
CA ARG A 188 -25.81 0.57 -1.89
C ARG A 188 -26.83 1.71 -1.96
N GLU A 189 -26.40 2.97 -1.82
CA GLU A 189 -27.27 4.15 -1.93
C GLU A 189 -27.87 4.28 -3.33
N MET A 190 -27.14 3.86 -4.38
CA MET A 190 -27.62 3.86 -5.76
C MET A 190 -28.40 2.60 -6.13
N GLY A 191 -28.57 1.64 -5.22
CA GLY A 191 -29.27 0.38 -5.44
C GLY A 191 -28.50 -0.61 -6.33
N LEU A 192 -27.19 -0.42 -6.52
CA LEU A 192 -26.35 -1.29 -7.31
C LEU A 192 -25.81 -2.46 -6.48
N LYS A 193 -25.84 -3.65 -7.07
CA LYS A 193 -25.39 -4.90 -6.43
C LYS A 193 -23.99 -5.26 -6.89
N VAL A 194 -23.19 -5.76 -5.95
CA VAL A 194 -21.87 -6.35 -6.20
C VAL A 194 -22.00 -7.86 -6.12
N PRO A 195 -21.52 -8.61 -7.10
CA PRO A 195 -20.87 -8.17 -8.36
C PRO A 195 -21.84 -7.98 -9.53
N ASP A 196 -23.16 -8.19 -9.37
CA ASP A 196 -24.14 -8.35 -10.45
C ASP A 196 -24.22 -7.11 -11.36
N ASP A 197 -24.24 -5.90 -10.77
CA ASP A 197 -24.33 -4.64 -11.52
C ASP A 197 -22.96 -3.99 -11.75
N ILE A 198 -22.00 -4.24 -10.83
CA ILE A 198 -20.65 -3.74 -10.88
C ILE A 198 -19.72 -4.57 -10.02
N SER A 199 -18.58 -4.94 -10.56
CA SER A 199 -17.51 -5.60 -9.83
C SER A 199 -16.64 -4.61 -9.07
N ILE A 200 -16.07 -5.04 -7.94
CA ILE A 200 -15.14 -4.24 -7.16
C ILE A 200 -13.94 -5.07 -6.70
N ALA A 201 -12.78 -4.43 -6.61
CA ALA A 201 -11.58 -5.03 -6.08
C ALA A 201 -10.83 -4.05 -5.17
N GLY A 202 -10.11 -4.57 -4.19
CA GLY A 202 -9.32 -3.80 -3.24
C GLY A 202 -7.82 -4.09 -3.33
N TYR A 203 -7.10 -3.61 -2.31
CA TYR A 203 -5.67 -3.89 -2.11
C TYR A 203 -5.40 -3.91 -0.61
N ASP A 204 -4.43 -4.68 -0.14
CA ASP A 204 -3.88 -4.94 1.20
C ASP A 204 -4.21 -6.34 1.74
N GLY A 205 -5.34 -6.95 1.37
CA GLY A 205 -5.79 -8.23 1.91
C GLY A 205 -6.15 -8.17 3.39
N SER A 206 -6.68 -7.03 3.81
CA SER A 206 -7.04 -6.78 5.20
C SER A 206 -8.21 -7.66 5.66
N SER A 207 -8.35 -7.84 6.97
CA SER A 207 -9.42 -8.66 7.56
C SER A 207 -10.81 -8.18 7.14
N ILE A 208 -11.00 -6.87 6.98
CA ILE A 208 -12.29 -6.28 6.59
C ILE A 208 -12.72 -6.74 5.21
N SER A 209 -11.81 -6.86 4.24
CA SER A 209 -12.13 -7.31 2.88
C SER A 209 -12.69 -8.73 2.85
N GLN A 210 -12.28 -9.56 3.82
CA GLN A 210 -12.70 -10.95 3.94
C GLN A 210 -13.95 -11.14 4.84
N MET A 211 -14.33 -10.09 5.60
CA MET A 211 -15.55 -10.08 6.43
C MET A 211 -16.76 -9.47 5.73
N LEU A 212 -16.54 -8.74 4.65
CA LEU A 212 -17.62 -8.18 3.84
C LEU A 212 -18.39 -9.28 3.09
N SER A 213 -19.63 -8.99 2.72
CA SER A 213 -20.46 -9.82 1.85
C SER A 213 -20.97 -8.97 0.69
N PRO A 214 -20.56 -9.30 -0.54
CA PRO A 214 -19.62 -10.37 -0.93
C PRO A 214 -18.18 -10.13 -0.42
N LYS A 215 -17.39 -11.21 -0.25
CA LYS A 215 -15.97 -11.11 0.06
C LYS A 215 -15.24 -10.37 -1.06
N VAL A 216 -14.35 -9.46 -0.70
CA VAL A 216 -13.64 -8.63 -1.67
C VAL A 216 -12.45 -9.38 -2.27
N THR A 217 -12.34 -9.31 -3.60
CA THR A 217 -11.12 -9.68 -4.33
C THR A 217 -10.06 -8.63 -4.07
N THR A 218 -8.87 -9.04 -3.61
CA THR A 218 -7.82 -8.11 -3.17
C THR A 218 -6.44 -8.74 -3.26
N ILE A 219 -5.38 -7.94 -3.23
CA ILE A 219 -4.01 -8.42 -3.06
C ILE A 219 -3.66 -8.39 -1.58
N ARG A 220 -3.38 -9.55 -1.00
CA ARG A 220 -2.84 -9.62 0.36
C ARG A 220 -1.33 -9.40 0.35
N GLN A 221 -0.90 -8.33 1.02
CA GLN A 221 0.50 -8.04 1.26
C GLN A 221 1.02 -8.87 2.45
N ASP A 222 2.24 -9.40 2.35
CA ASP A 222 2.89 -10.12 3.45
C ASP A 222 3.59 -9.13 4.39
N THR A 223 2.77 -8.45 5.18
CA THR A 223 3.21 -7.37 6.07
C THR A 223 4.14 -7.86 7.18
N ASP A 224 3.94 -9.08 7.70
CA ASP A 224 4.84 -9.69 8.67
C ASP A 224 6.24 -9.88 8.07
N ARG A 225 6.32 -10.45 6.88
CA ARG A 225 7.60 -10.64 6.17
C ARG A 225 8.27 -9.32 5.83
N ILE A 226 7.52 -8.31 5.39
CA ILE A 226 8.06 -6.96 5.14
C ILE A 226 8.72 -6.42 6.42
N GLY A 227 8.05 -6.53 7.55
CA GLY A 227 8.57 -6.08 8.84
C GLY A 227 9.81 -6.86 9.29
N ARG A 228 9.79 -8.18 9.18
CA ARG A 228 10.94 -9.05 9.51
C ARG A 228 12.15 -8.74 8.64
N GLU A 229 11.97 -8.60 7.34
CA GLU A 229 13.07 -8.24 6.42
C GLU A 229 13.63 -6.86 6.76
N ALA A 230 12.79 -5.87 7.08
CA ALA A 230 13.24 -4.53 7.45
C ALA A 230 14.13 -4.57 8.73
N ALA A 231 13.71 -5.29 9.77
CA ALA A 231 14.50 -5.44 10.99
C ALA A 231 15.80 -6.22 10.73
N ASN A 232 15.73 -7.33 9.98
CA ASN A 232 16.89 -8.14 9.67
C ASN A 232 17.97 -7.34 8.89
N ARG A 233 17.55 -6.55 7.89
CA ARG A 233 18.45 -5.69 7.12
C ARG A 233 19.05 -4.60 7.99
N LEU A 234 18.24 -3.95 8.83
CA LEU A 234 18.73 -2.91 9.75
C LEU A 234 19.81 -3.46 10.69
N VAL A 235 19.54 -4.58 11.34
CA VAL A 235 20.51 -5.23 12.26
C VAL A 235 21.77 -5.69 11.50
N GLY A 236 21.63 -6.13 10.26
CA GLY A 236 22.77 -6.42 9.39
C GLY A 236 23.67 -5.20 9.17
N ILE A 237 23.07 -4.03 8.89
CA ILE A 237 23.81 -2.76 8.71
C ILE A 237 24.47 -2.33 10.02
N ILE A 238 23.77 -2.43 11.15
CA ILE A 238 24.32 -2.07 12.48
C ILE A 238 25.54 -2.93 12.80
N ASN A 239 25.43 -4.25 12.66
CA ASN A 239 26.49 -5.18 13.07
C ASN A 239 27.67 -5.24 12.07
N LYS A 240 27.42 -4.99 10.78
CA LYS A 240 28.40 -5.13 9.70
C LYS A 240 28.37 -3.95 8.72
N PRO A 241 28.57 -2.70 9.18
CA PRO A 241 28.35 -1.49 8.36
C PRO A 241 29.27 -1.41 7.14
N LYS A 242 30.46 -2.05 7.19
CA LYS A 242 31.43 -2.00 6.09
C LYS A 242 31.21 -3.06 5.00
N THR A 243 30.39 -4.07 5.27
CA THR A 243 30.20 -5.22 4.37
C THR A 243 28.75 -5.45 3.99
N THR A 244 27.82 -4.73 4.59
CA THR A 244 26.39 -4.78 4.25
C THR A 244 26.11 -3.78 3.12
N LEU A 245 25.57 -4.28 2.02
CA LEU A 245 25.21 -3.45 0.87
C LEU A 245 23.83 -2.81 1.07
N ILE A 246 23.63 -1.68 0.40
CA ILE A 246 22.29 -1.09 0.24
C ILE A 246 21.52 -1.96 -0.75
N GLU A 247 20.35 -2.42 -0.35
CA GLU A 247 19.56 -3.37 -1.12
C GLU A 247 18.11 -2.88 -1.29
N ARG A 248 17.46 -3.38 -2.33
CA ARG A 248 16.02 -3.34 -2.49
C ARG A 248 15.47 -4.74 -2.30
N VAL A 249 14.76 -4.94 -1.22
CA VAL A 249 14.09 -6.21 -0.92
C VAL A 249 12.62 -6.08 -1.32
N VAL A 250 12.18 -6.98 -2.19
CA VAL A 250 10.79 -7.01 -2.67
C VAL A 250 10.12 -8.25 -2.12
N VAL A 251 8.97 -8.07 -1.49
CA VAL A 251 8.16 -9.13 -0.88
C VAL A 251 6.90 -9.34 -1.72
N GLU A 252 6.68 -10.58 -2.15
CA GLU A 252 5.52 -10.92 -2.97
C GLU A 252 4.22 -10.86 -2.18
N GLY A 253 3.17 -10.33 -2.82
CA GLY A 253 1.79 -10.42 -2.34
C GLY A 253 1.07 -11.63 -2.95
N ILE A 254 -0.14 -11.88 -2.48
CA ILE A 254 -0.97 -12.99 -2.95
C ILE A 254 -2.35 -12.47 -3.34
N LEU A 255 -2.83 -12.81 -4.53
CA LEU A 255 -4.19 -12.52 -4.96
C LEU A 255 -5.18 -13.40 -4.15
N LEU A 256 -6.05 -12.75 -3.41
CA LEU A 256 -7.20 -13.35 -2.76
C LEU A 256 -8.43 -13.15 -3.66
N LYS A 257 -8.88 -14.23 -4.28
CA LYS A 257 -10.10 -14.23 -5.08
C LYS A 257 -11.31 -14.28 -4.15
N GLY A 258 -12.06 -13.18 -4.10
CA GLY A 258 -13.32 -13.09 -3.40
C GLY A 258 -14.51 -13.32 -4.34
N GLU A 259 -15.67 -12.83 -3.92
CA GLU A 259 -16.95 -12.93 -4.66
C GLU A 259 -17.32 -11.59 -5.29
N SER A 260 -16.53 -10.54 -5.07
CA SER A 260 -16.82 -9.16 -5.49
C SER A 260 -16.48 -8.85 -6.94
N VAL A 261 -15.80 -9.76 -7.63
CA VAL A 261 -15.55 -9.70 -9.07
C VAL A 261 -16.31 -10.85 -9.74
N GLY A 262 -17.34 -10.50 -10.48
CA GLY A 262 -18.19 -11.43 -11.23
C GLY A 262 -17.72 -11.60 -12.67
N VAL A 263 -18.36 -12.52 -13.40
CA VAL A 263 -18.15 -12.67 -14.84
C VAL A 263 -18.94 -11.58 -15.56
N ASN A 264 -18.25 -10.82 -16.42
CA ASN A 264 -18.84 -9.81 -17.28
C ASN A 264 -19.01 -10.40 -18.69
N SER A 265 -20.27 -10.64 -19.08
CA SER A 265 -20.63 -11.30 -20.34
C SER A 265 -21.03 -10.32 -21.44
#